data_44820049c37d62e189f2e348f18881ab
#
_entry.id   44820049c37d62e189f2e348f18881ab
#
_cell.length_a   1.000
_cell.length_b   1.000
_cell.length_c   1.000
_cell.angle_alpha   90.00
_cell.angle_beta   90.00
_cell.angle_gamma   90.00
#
_symmetry.space_group_name_H-M   'P 1'
#
loop_
_entity.id
_entity.type
_entity.pdbx_description
1 polymer ?
#
loop_
_entity_poly.entity_id
_entity_poly.type
_entity_poly.pdbx_seq_one_letter_code
_entity_poly.pdbx_strand_id
1 'polypeptide(L)'
;MPTVHRRRSTLSITSTHDPELDARTSPQNQSLFFSKLPLELRQMIYELAVGEEVIHLTRASKGKFGHFLCEEGNLGFAQGSGCSCRVLVGGNAGKRLGTWILGFLMICRRMYSEAISILYKSHTFSLLHITHLLYLPQRVPAPRLNTIRTLRLRWHIRALPYYRRTYSSTNTVSSKSKLAYPEDTQNWIRAWQIIASLSGLRELYVVLIDSARLWEEKWLRLEEELLQPVKLVIQPQWFELSLPYSASNVELDMGVSSCRLSKPAEPKGDGDEG
;
A
#
# COMPACT_ATOMS: atom_id res chain seq x y z
N MET A 1 2.78 -23.73 -37.38
CA MET A 1 2.73 -22.29 -37.11
C MET A 1 3.86 -21.96 -36.16
N PRO A 2 4.76 -21.03 -36.46
CA PRO A 2 5.86 -20.70 -35.57
C PRO A 2 5.31 -20.01 -34.29
N THR A 3 5.59 -20.57 -33.14
CA THR A 3 5.31 -19.98 -31.85
C THR A 3 6.14 -18.70 -31.68
N VAL A 4 5.49 -17.57 -31.77
CA VAL A 4 6.12 -16.27 -31.48
C VAL A 4 6.47 -16.27 -29.99
N HIS A 5 7.71 -16.57 -29.65
CA HIS A 5 8.25 -16.32 -28.32
C HIS A 5 8.17 -14.81 -28.06
N ARG A 6 7.17 -14.40 -27.31
CA ARG A 6 7.05 -13.03 -26.82
C ARG A 6 8.30 -12.73 -26.00
N ARG A 7 9.22 -11.92 -26.54
CA ARG A 7 10.40 -11.46 -25.79
C ARG A 7 9.92 -10.91 -24.46
N ARG A 8 10.40 -11.49 -23.36
CA ARG A 8 10.17 -10.92 -22.03
C ARG A 8 10.63 -9.48 -22.08
N SER A 9 9.74 -8.54 -21.79
CA SER A 9 10.10 -7.13 -21.71
C SER A 9 11.16 -6.98 -20.63
N THR A 10 12.37 -6.63 -21.02
CA THR A 10 13.51 -6.39 -20.11
C THR A 10 13.30 -5.12 -19.27
N LEU A 11 12.24 -4.37 -19.56
CA LEU A 11 11.78 -3.19 -18.81
C LEU A 11 10.64 -3.51 -17.83
N SER A 12 10.39 -4.80 -17.56
CA SER A 12 9.39 -5.16 -16.55
C SER A 12 9.78 -4.55 -15.20
N ILE A 13 8.85 -3.84 -14.58
CA ILE A 13 8.97 -3.36 -13.18
C ILE A 13 9.28 -4.51 -12.22
N THR A 14 9.03 -5.74 -12.66
CA THR A 14 9.27 -6.99 -11.93
C THR A 14 10.68 -7.57 -12.11
N SER A 15 11.53 -7.00 -12.98
CA SER A 15 12.87 -7.53 -13.14
C SER A 15 13.78 -7.08 -11.99
N THR A 16 14.41 -8.04 -11.35
CA THR A 16 15.57 -7.80 -10.48
C THR A 16 16.67 -7.13 -11.30
N HIS A 17 17.54 -6.39 -10.62
CA HIS A 17 18.78 -5.86 -11.22
C HIS A 17 19.53 -7.00 -11.91
N ASP A 18 19.71 -6.90 -13.22
CA ASP A 18 20.41 -7.89 -14.01
C ASP A 18 21.73 -7.26 -14.52
N PRO A 19 22.87 -7.69 -13.95
CA PRO A 19 24.18 -7.13 -14.32
C PRO A 19 24.53 -7.27 -15.80
N GLU A 20 24.08 -8.35 -16.46
CA GLU A 20 24.31 -8.54 -17.89
C GLU A 20 23.52 -7.55 -18.74
N LEU A 21 22.30 -7.24 -18.29
CA LEU A 21 21.45 -6.25 -18.95
C LEU A 21 21.99 -4.84 -18.73
N ASP A 22 22.58 -4.56 -17.58
CA ASP A 22 23.20 -3.26 -17.31
C ASP A 22 24.49 -3.07 -18.11
N ALA A 23 25.30 -4.11 -18.28
CA ALA A 23 26.47 -4.09 -19.14
C ALA A 23 26.15 -3.81 -20.63
N ARG A 24 24.93 -4.18 -21.06
CA ARG A 24 24.42 -3.89 -22.42
C ARG A 24 23.68 -2.56 -22.53
N THR A 25 23.61 -1.80 -21.44
CA THR A 25 22.93 -0.50 -21.44
C THR A 25 23.79 0.54 -22.14
N SER A 26 23.29 1.13 -23.22
CA SER A 26 24.00 2.21 -23.90
C SER A 26 24.19 3.39 -22.92
N PRO A 27 25.41 3.90 -22.75
CA PRO A 27 25.67 5.01 -21.84
C PRO A 27 25.02 6.34 -22.28
N GLN A 28 24.41 6.39 -23.47
CA GLN A 28 23.70 7.55 -24.01
C GLN A 28 24.58 8.81 -24.07
N ASN A 29 25.88 8.67 -24.38
CA ASN A 29 26.84 9.76 -24.35
C ASN A 29 26.57 10.85 -25.40
N GLN A 30 25.80 10.53 -26.44
CA GLN A 30 25.31 11.49 -27.42
C GLN A 30 24.26 12.45 -26.87
N SER A 31 23.61 12.11 -25.76
CA SER A 31 22.65 12.98 -25.09
C SER A 31 23.37 13.99 -24.19
N LEU A 32 23.13 15.28 -24.39
CA LEU A 32 23.65 16.33 -23.52
C LEU A 32 23.23 16.17 -22.08
N PHE A 33 22.03 15.62 -21.84
CA PHE A 33 21.53 15.33 -20.51
C PHE A 33 22.42 14.34 -19.76
N PHE A 34 22.87 13.26 -20.42
CA PHE A 34 23.70 12.26 -19.79
C PHE A 34 25.21 12.55 -19.84
N SER A 35 25.65 13.33 -20.82
CA SER A 35 27.07 13.64 -21.00
C SER A 35 27.55 14.87 -20.24
N LYS A 36 26.65 15.86 -20.00
CA LYS A 36 27.00 17.13 -19.39
C LYS A 36 26.50 17.26 -17.95
N LEU A 37 25.37 16.61 -17.59
CA LEU A 37 24.85 16.72 -16.24
C LEU A 37 25.38 15.59 -15.35
N PRO A 38 25.99 15.91 -14.18
CA PRO A 38 26.28 14.95 -13.14
C PRO A 38 25.04 14.20 -12.66
N LEU A 39 25.22 13.04 -12.05
CA LEU A 39 24.11 12.19 -11.59
C LEU A 39 23.22 12.93 -10.58
N GLU A 40 23.81 13.69 -9.70
CA GLU A 40 23.14 14.45 -8.66
C GLU A 40 22.14 15.46 -9.25
N LEU A 41 22.55 16.21 -10.27
CA LEU A 41 21.66 17.15 -10.96
C LEU A 41 20.55 16.42 -11.72
N ARG A 42 20.86 15.27 -12.32
CA ARG A 42 19.84 14.44 -12.96
C ARG A 42 18.82 13.93 -11.94
N GLN A 43 19.28 13.50 -10.75
CA GLN A 43 18.39 13.06 -9.68
C GLN A 43 17.47 14.18 -9.21
N MET A 44 17.96 15.38 -9.01
CA MET A 44 17.12 16.55 -8.70
C MET A 44 16.07 16.81 -9.79
N ILE A 45 16.45 16.72 -11.07
CA ILE A 45 15.51 16.85 -12.18
C ILE A 45 14.45 15.74 -12.14
N TYR A 46 14.85 14.50 -11.82
CA TYR A 46 13.93 13.38 -11.70
C TYR A 46 12.94 13.58 -10.55
N GLU A 47 13.42 14.05 -9.39
CA GLU A 47 12.58 14.33 -8.22
C GLU A 47 11.54 15.43 -8.55
N LEU A 48 11.97 16.51 -9.16
CA LEU A 48 11.08 17.58 -9.61
C LEU A 48 10.08 17.09 -10.67
N ALA A 49 10.54 16.25 -11.59
CA ALA A 49 9.71 15.72 -12.65
C ALA A 49 8.70 14.68 -12.14
N VAL A 50 9.07 13.83 -11.22
CA VAL A 50 8.19 12.79 -10.65
C VAL A 50 7.15 13.41 -9.71
N GLY A 51 7.55 14.42 -8.93
CA GLY A 51 6.68 15.08 -7.95
C GLY A 51 6.33 14.16 -6.76
N GLU A 52 5.38 14.64 -5.96
CA GLU A 52 4.89 13.96 -4.77
C GLU A 52 3.37 13.84 -4.84
N GLU A 53 2.88 12.63 -4.96
CA GLU A 53 1.45 12.35 -5.07
C GLU A 53 1.03 11.22 -4.15
N VAL A 54 -0.23 11.18 -3.77
CA VAL A 54 -0.83 10.03 -3.09
C VAL A 54 -1.43 9.10 -4.14
N ILE A 55 -0.86 7.91 -4.26
CA ILE A 55 -1.23 6.91 -5.26
C ILE A 55 -2.00 5.77 -4.61
N HIS A 56 -3.27 5.62 -4.97
CA HIS A 56 -4.03 4.45 -4.60
C HIS A 56 -3.67 3.28 -5.50
N LEU A 57 -3.23 2.18 -4.87
CA LEU A 57 -3.04 0.91 -5.58
C LEU A 57 -4.34 0.11 -5.54
N THR A 58 -4.75 -0.38 -6.70
CA THR A 58 -5.96 -1.18 -6.86
C THR A 58 -5.67 -2.49 -7.56
N ARG A 59 -6.52 -3.48 -7.34
CA ARG A 59 -6.44 -4.74 -8.05
C ARG A 59 -7.19 -4.62 -9.39
N ALA A 60 -6.45 -4.59 -10.48
CA ALA A 60 -7.02 -4.69 -11.82
C ALA A 60 -7.32 -6.15 -12.18
N SER A 61 -8.03 -6.36 -13.29
CA SER A 61 -8.31 -7.69 -13.82
C SER A 61 -7.01 -8.49 -14.06
N LYS A 62 -7.10 -9.83 -14.01
CA LYS A 62 -5.98 -10.76 -14.26
C LYS A 62 -4.78 -10.57 -13.32
N GLY A 63 -5.02 -10.14 -12.09
CA GLY A 63 -3.97 -10.05 -11.06
C GLY A 63 -2.92 -8.96 -11.30
N LYS A 64 -3.22 -7.98 -12.14
CA LYS A 64 -2.39 -6.77 -12.30
C LYS A 64 -2.79 -5.73 -11.25
N PHE A 65 -1.84 -4.90 -10.83
CA PHE A 65 -2.16 -3.67 -10.12
C PHE A 65 -2.54 -2.57 -11.10
N GLY A 66 -3.62 -1.87 -10.78
CA GLY A 66 -3.92 -0.56 -11.31
C GLY A 66 -3.55 0.50 -10.28
N HIS A 67 -3.64 1.75 -10.68
CA HIS A 67 -3.43 2.88 -9.77
C HIS A 67 -4.31 4.06 -10.20
N PHE A 68 -4.61 4.92 -9.24
CA PHE A 68 -5.19 6.24 -9.47
C PHE A 68 -4.70 7.22 -8.40
N LEU A 69 -4.72 8.51 -8.70
CA LEU A 69 -4.33 9.54 -7.77
C LEU A 69 -5.45 9.81 -6.77
N CYS A 70 -5.07 10.08 -5.53
CA CYS A 70 -6.00 10.51 -4.51
C CYS A 70 -6.56 11.90 -4.84
N GLU A 71 -7.87 12.06 -4.78
CA GLU A 71 -8.52 13.35 -5.05
C GLU A 71 -8.28 14.35 -3.92
N GLU A 72 -8.13 13.87 -2.70
CA GLU A 72 -7.92 14.69 -1.50
C GLU A 72 -6.42 14.88 -1.16
N GLY A 73 -5.53 14.21 -1.88
CA GLY A 73 -4.08 14.29 -1.66
C GLY A 73 -3.68 13.91 -0.22
N ASN A 74 -2.81 14.72 0.37
CA ASN A 74 -2.32 14.51 1.73
C ASN A 74 -3.30 14.96 2.83
N LEU A 75 -4.26 15.83 2.50
CA LEU A 75 -5.14 16.46 3.49
C LEU A 75 -6.12 15.48 4.15
N GLY A 76 -6.62 14.50 3.40
CA GLY A 76 -7.60 13.54 3.92
C GLY A 76 -7.09 12.67 5.07
N PHE A 77 -5.78 12.43 5.17
CA PHE A 77 -5.20 11.62 6.25
C PHE A 77 -4.84 12.43 7.50
N ALA A 78 -4.50 13.70 7.36
CA ALA A 78 -4.20 14.56 8.49
C ALA A 78 -5.40 14.76 9.45
N GLN A 79 -6.61 14.44 8.98
CA GLN A 79 -7.85 14.53 9.75
C GLN A 79 -8.31 13.20 10.37
N GLY A 80 -7.48 12.15 10.34
CA GLY A 80 -7.77 10.85 11.00
C GLY A 80 -8.82 9.97 10.34
N SER A 81 -9.57 10.46 9.35
CA SER A 81 -10.64 9.71 8.69
C SER A 81 -10.21 8.99 7.39
N GLY A 82 -9.00 9.27 6.92
CA GLY A 82 -8.58 8.84 5.59
C GLY A 82 -9.31 9.61 4.48
N CYS A 83 -8.98 9.30 3.23
CA CYS A 83 -9.65 9.91 2.10
C CYS A 83 -11.05 9.27 1.83
N SER A 84 -11.94 10.00 1.16
CA SER A 84 -13.25 9.49 0.72
C SER A 84 -13.17 8.54 -0.49
N CYS A 85 -12.00 8.41 -1.09
CA CYS A 85 -11.77 7.54 -2.25
C CYS A 85 -12.23 6.11 -1.99
N ARG A 86 -12.90 5.51 -2.99
CA ARG A 86 -13.38 4.13 -2.92
C ARG A 86 -12.66 3.26 -3.95
N VAL A 87 -12.52 1.98 -3.60
CA VAL A 87 -12.07 0.98 -4.57
C VAL A 87 -13.18 0.76 -5.58
N LEU A 88 -12.98 1.25 -6.79
CA LEU A 88 -13.91 1.01 -7.90
C LEU A 88 -13.57 -0.34 -8.53
N VAL A 89 -14.45 -1.31 -8.38
CA VAL A 89 -14.32 -2.61 -9.04
C VAL A 89 -14.50 -2.41 -10.55
N GLY A 90 -13.42 -2.58 -11.31
CA GLY A 90 -13.44 -2.44 -12.77
C GLY A 90 -13.47 -1.00 -13.30
N GLY A 91 -13.35 0.00 -12.43
CA GLY A 91 -13.46 1.40 -12.84
C GLY A 91 -12.16 2.04 -13.32
N ASN A 92 -12.25 2.70 -14.46
CA ASN A 92 -11.22 3.62 -14.98
C ASN A 92 -11.41 5.06 -14.46
N ALA A 93 -12.15 5.24 -13.38
CA ALA A 93 -12.75 6.51 -12.99
C ALA A 93 -11.87 7.36 -12.07
N GLY A 94 -10.59 7.17 -12.01
CA GLY A 94 -9.70 8.04 -11.24
C GLY A 94 -8.67 8.73 -12.13
N LYS A 95 -8.22 9.90 -11.73
CA LYS A 95 -7.05 10.56 -12.34
C LYS A 95 -5.85 9.63 -12.20
N ARG A 96 -5.29 9.21 -13.30
CA ARG A 96 -4.10 8.35 -13.30
C ARG A 96 -2.84 9.20 -13.13
N LEU A 97 -1.80 8.58 -12.59
CA LEU A 97 -0.47 9.16 -12.62
C LEU A 97 -0.17 9.59 -14.06
N GLY A 98 0.30 10.81 -14.23
CA GLY A 98 0.48 11.39 -15.55
C GLY A 98 1.22 10.47 -16.50
N THR A 99 0.68 10.27 -17.70
CA THR A 99 1.30 9.43 -18.73
C THR A 99 2.74 9.86 -19.04
N TRP A 100 3.06 11.14 -18.81
CA TRP A 100 4.38 11.70 -18.97
C TRP A 100 5.41 11.15 -17.98
N ILE A 101 5.03 10.85 -16.71
CA ILE A 101 5.94 10.23 -15.71
C ILE A 101 6.34 8.85 -16.18
N LEU A 102 5.37 8.04 -16.61
CA LEU A 102 5.65 6.71 -17.14
C LEU A 102 6.42 6.79 -18.46
N GLY A 103 6.04 7.71 -19.35
CA GLY A 103 6.75 7.97 -20.61
C GLY A 103 8.21 8.36 -20.37
N PHE A 104 8.44 9.22 -19.42
CA PHE A 104 9.77 9.65 -18.99
C PHE A 104 10.64 8.47 -18.53
N LEU A 105 10.13 7.59 -17.69
CA LEU A 105 10.82 6.38 -17.24
C LEU A 105 11.06 5.37 -18.38
N MET A 106 10.32 5.47 -19.48
CA MET A 106 10.42 4.57 -20.64
C MET A 106 11.30 5.09 -21.78
N ILE A 107 11.88 6.29 -21.65
CA ILE A 107 12.73 6.90 -22.71
C ILE A 107 13.95 6.01 -23.00
N CYS A 108 14.68 5.64 -21.97
CA CYS A 108 15.82 4.73 -22.12
C CYS A 108 16.07 3.98 -20.81
N ARG A 109 16.84 2.89 -20.91
CA ARG A 109 17.18 2.05 -19.75
C ARG A 109 17.94 2.83 -18.67
N ARG A 110 18.89 3.68 -19.07
CA ARG A 110 19.68 4.48 -18.13
C ARG A 110 18.77 5.41 -17.31
N MET A 111 17.83 6.10 -17.96
CA MET A 111 16.88 6.95 -17.25
C MET A 111 15.98 6.13 -16.32
N TYR A 112 15.51 4.97 -16.77
CA TYR A 112 14.74 4.06 -15.92
C TYR A 112 15.52 3.63 -14.68
N SER A 113 16.78 3.17 -14.84
CA SER A 113 17.58 2.70 -13.69
C SER A 113 17.89 3.81 -12.69
N GLU A 114 18.11 5.03 -13.15
CA GLU A 114 18.40 6.19 -12.30
C GLU A 114 17.13 6.72 -11.59
N ALA A 115 15.98 6.76 -12.28
CA ALA A 115 14.78 7.45 -11.82
C ALA A 115 13.72 6.55 -11.16
N ILE A 116 13.70 5.24 -11.41
CA ILE A 116 12.64 4.35 -10.91
C ILE A 116 12.56 4.30 -9.39
N SER A 117 13.69 4.37 -8.69
CA SER A 117 13.71 4.40 -7.23
C SER A 117 13.08 5.68 -6.67
N ILE A 118 13.19 6.79 -7.39
CA ILE A 118 12.60 8.07 -7.01
C ILE A 118 11.08 7.96 -7.03
N LEU A 119 10.51 7.33 -8.07
CA LEU A 119 9.06 7.07 -8.14
C LEU A 119 8.53 6.40 -6.87
N TYR A 120 9.24 5.40 -6.34
CA TYR A 120 8.81 4.69 -5.13
C TYR A 120 9.11 5.44 -3.83
N LYS A 121 10.09 6.35 -3.84
CA LYS A 121 10.46 7.13 -2.65
C LYS A 121 9.60 8.37 -2.47
N SER A 122 9.28 9.07 -3.58
CA SER A 122 8.61 10.37 -3.50
C SER A 122 7.11 10.25 -3.28
N HIS A 123 6.49 9.18 -3.77
CA HIS A 123 5.05 9.03 -3.65
C HIS A 123 4.61 8.33 -2.36
N THR A 124 3.46 8.76 -1.86
CA THR A 124 2.72 8.04 -0.83
C THR A 124 1.88 6.94 -1.47
N PHE A 125 2.10 5.70 -1.09
CA PHE A 125 1.27 4.58 -1.54
C PHE A 125 0.11 4.36 -0.59
N SER A 126 -1.10 4.31 -1.10
CA SER A 126 -2.32 4.13 -0.33
C SER A 126 -3.08 2.89 -0.77
N LEU A 127 -3.35 2.01 0.17
CA LEU A 127 -4.07 0.77 -0.01
C LEU A 127 -5.46 0.89 0.63
N LEU A 128 -6.50 0.85 -0.18
CA LEU A 128 -7.88 0.97 0.28
C LEU A 128 -8.52 -0.37 0.68
N HIS A 129 -7.78 -1.46 0.53
CA HIS A 129 -8.24 -2.80 0.91
C HIS A 129 -7.05 -3.71 1.22
N ILE A 130 -7.21 -4.55 2.25
CA ILE A 130 -6.15 -5.45 2.74
C ILE A 130 -5.64 -6.43 1.68
N THR A 131 -6.50 -6.89 0.77
CA THR A 131 -6.07 -7.80 -0.30
C THR A 131 -5.00 -7.19 -1.20
N HIS A 132 -4.96 -5.87 -1.36
CA HIS A 132 -3.93 -5.21 -2.15
C HIS A 132 -2.56 -5.36 -1.46
N LEU A 133 -2.50 -5.23 -0.13
CA LEU A 133 -1.29 -5.47 0.64
C LEU A 133 -0.82 -6.93 0.53
N LEU A 134 -1.73 -7.89 0.70
CA LEU A 134 -1.40 -9.31 0.65
C LEU A 134 -0.86 -9.76 -0.72
N TYR A 135 -1.28 -9.10 -1.80
CA TYR A 135 -0.77 -9.37 -3.15
C TYR A 135 0.47 -8.56 -3.53
N LEU A 136 0.79 -7.53 -2.79
CA LEU A 136 1.88 -6.60 -3.13
C LEU A 136 3.24 -7.31 -3.33
N PRO A 137 3.71 -8.20 -2.43
CA PRO A 137 4.99 -8.90 -2.59
C PRO A 137 5.04 -9.87 -3.77
N GLN A 138 3.88 -10.32 -4.25
CA GLN A 138 3.81 -11.21 -5.41
C GLN A 138 3.93 -10.47 -6.75
N ARG A 139 3.79 -9.15 -6.74
CA ARG A 139 3.68 -8.33 -7.94
C ARG A 139 4.76 -7.28 -8.07
N VAL A 140 5.29 -6.83 -6.95
CA VAL A 140 6.35 -5.83 -6.89
C VAL A 140 7.60 -6.48 -6.30
N PRO A 141 8.75 -6.41 -6.99
CA PRO A 141 9.99 -6.99 -6.48
C PRO A 141 10.42 -6.37 -5.15
N ALA A 142 11.00 -7.19 -4.26
CA ALA A 142 11.45 -6.74 -2.95
C ALA A 142 12.36 -5.49 -2.99
N PRO A 143 13.31 -5.34 -3.92
CA PRO A 143 14.09 -4.09 -4.00
C PRO A 143 13.26 -2.84 -4.23
N ARG A 144 12.13 -2.96 -4.94
CA ARG A 144 11.21 -1.82 -5.15
C ARG A 144 10.34 -1.57 -3.93
N LEU A 145 9.83 -2.64 -3.31
CA LEU A 145 9.09 -2.53 -2.05
C LEU A 145 9.91 -1.85 -0.97
N ASN A 146 11.19 -2.19 -0.87
CA ASN A 146 12.11 -1.60 0.10
C ASN A 146 12.49 -0.14 -0.20
N THR A 147 12.09 0.42 -1.34
CA THR A 147 12.26 1.86 -1.62
C THR A 147 11.05 2.69 -1.20
N ILE A 148 9.90 2.07 -0.90
CA ILE A 148 8.71 2.78 -0.41
C ILE A 148 9.03 3.45 0.93
N ARG A 149 8.68 4.73 1.06
CA ARG A 149 8.91 5.54 2.25
C ARG A 149 7.64 5.77 3.06
N THR A 150 6.54 6.00 2.39
CA THR A 150 5.25 6.31 3.01
C THR A 150 4.18 5.34 2.53
N LEU A 151 3.54 4.66 3.47
CA LEU A 151 2.46 3.72 3.20
C LEU A 151 1.23 4.08 4.03
N ARG A 152 0.08 4.08 3.39
CA ARG A 152 -1.23 4.26 4.02
C ARG A 152 -2.10 3.05 3.76
N LEU A 153 -2.77 2.56 4.78
CA LEU A 153 -3.66 1.40 4.69
C LEU A 153 -5.00 1.71 5.36
N ARG A 154 -6.07 1.56 4.62
CA ARG A 154 -7.44 1.55 5.16
C ARG A 154 -7.95 0.11 5.18
N TRP A 155 -8.22 -0.39 6.37
CA TRP A 155 -8.58 -1.79 6.57
C TRP A 155 -9.96 -1.93 7.20
N HIS A 156 -10.92 -2.35 6.40
CA HIS A 156 -12.26 -2.67 6.89
C HIS A 156 -12.27 -4.07 7.51
N ILE A 157 -12.55 -4.16 8.80
CA ILE A 157 -12.63 -5.42 9.55
C ILE A 157 -13.97 -6.06 9.25
N ARG A 158 -13.96 -7.14 8.47
CA ARG A 158 -15.16 -7.93 8.14
C ARG A 158 -15.29 -9.18 9.00
N ALA A 159 -14.17 -9.70 9.47
CA ALA A 159 -14.09 -10.82 10.39
C ALA A 159 -12.98 -10.54 11.41
N LEU A 160 -13.21 -10.89 12.67
CA LEU A 160 -12.23 -10.67 13.71
C LEU A 160 -11.19 -11.78 13.68
N PRO A 161 -9.88 -11.47 13.61
CA PRO A 161 -8.80 -12.44 13.79
C PRO A 161 -8.94 -13.16 15.14
N TYR A 162 -8.40 -14.37 15.22
CA TYR A 162 -8.46 -15.25 16.41
C TYR A 162 -9.86 -15.67 16.83
N TYR A 163 -10.92 -15.11 16.26
CA TYR A 163 -12.28 -15.49 16.55
C TYR A 163 -12.75 -16.62 15.63
N ARG A 164 -12.92 -17.83 16.20
CA ARG A 164 -13.54 -18.95 15.51
C ARG A 164 -15.05 -18.84 15.63
N ARG A 165 -15.77 -18.74 14.52
CA ARG A 165 -17.21 -18.92 14.52
C ARG A 165 -17.50 -20.36 14.89
N THR A 166 -18.09 -20.60 16.06
CA THR A 166 -18.72 -21.87 16.38
C THR A 166 -19.94 -21.99 15.45
N TYR A 167 -19.84 -22.90 14.48
CA TYR A 167 -21.02 -23.27 13.71
C TYR A 167 -22.01 -23.91 14.68
N SER A 168 -23.08 -23.22 15.00
CA SER A 168 -24.25 -23.83 15.62
C SER A 168 -24.78 -24.83 14.60
N SER A 169 -24.76 -26.10 14.97
CA SER A 169 -25.26 -27.23 14.18
C SER A 169 -26.79 -27.21 14.16
N THR A 170 -27.36 -26.27 13.42
CA THR A 170 -28.77 -26.36 13.05
C THR A 170 -28.83 -26.47 11.53
N ASN A 171 -29.24 -27.66 11.11
CA ASN A 171 -29.50 -28.05 9.75
C ASN A 171 -30.37 -27.05 9.00
N THR A 172 -29.79 -26.20 8.19
CA THR A 172 -30.45 -25.66 7.01
C THR A 172 -29.40 -25.59 5.90
N VAL A 173 -29.62 -26.49 4.96
CA VAL A 173 -28.95 -26.55 3.68
C VAL A 173 -29.27 -25.26 2.94
N SER A 174 -28.40 -24.29 2.98
CA SER A 174 -28.17 -23.27 1.96
C SER A 174 -27.30 -22.18 2.53
N SER A 175 -26.09 -22.26 2.27
CA SER A 175 -25.24 -21.28 1.61
C SER A 175 -23.79 -21.69 1.80
N LYS A 176 -23.25 -22.18 0.72
CA LYS A 176 -21.79 -22.29 0.53
C LYS A 176 -21.21 -20.87 0.44
N SER A 177 -21.41 -20.09 1.46
CA SER A 177 -20.65 -18.90 1.69
C SER A 177 -19.27 -19.34 2.17
N LYS A 178 -18.47 -19.84 1.25
CA LYS A 178 -17.02 -19.96 1.39
C LYS A 178 -16.45 -18.54 1.39
N LEU A 179 -16.72 -17.84 2.44
CA LEU A 179 -16.15 -16.54 2.70
C LEU A 179 -14.74 -16.78 3.25
N ALA A 180 -13.82 -17.13 2.35
CA ALA A 180 -12.40 -16.93 2.60
C ALA A 180 -12.18 -15.42 2.60
N TYR A 181 -12.52 -14.76 3.69
CA TYR A 181 -12.25 -13.34 3.83
C TYR A 181 -10.79 -13.13 4.16
N PRO A 182 -10.20 -12.05 3.63
CA PRO A 182 -8.81 -11.70 3.91
C PRO A 182 -8.55 -11.35 5.38
N GLU A 183 -9.57 -11.30 6.22
CA GLU A 183 -9.53 -10.93 7.64
C GLU A 183 -9.41 -12.14 8.59
N ASP A 184 -9.14 -13.33 8.09
CA ASP A 184 -8.80 -14.46 8.95
C ASP A 184 -7.45 -14.23 9.68
N THR A 185 -7.20 -15.00 10.72
CA THR A 185 -6.00 -14.85 11.56
C THR A 185 -4.71 -14.91 10.76
N GLN A 186 -4.64 -15.79 9.75
CA GLN A 186 -3.43 -15.94 8.93
C GLN A 186 -3.18 -14.69 8.08
N ASN A 187 -4.23 -14.14 7.47
CA ASN A 187 -4.12 -12.93 6.67
C ASN A 187 -3.79 -11.71 7.53
N TRP A 188 -4.31 -11.65 8.76
CA TRP A 188 -3.98 -10.63 9.74
C TRP A 188 -2.48 -10.64 10.05
N ILE A 189 -1.96 -11.78 10.49
CA ILE A 189 -0.54 -11.96 10.81
C ILE A 189 0.31 -11.66 9.57
N ARG A 190 -0.04 -12.23 8.42
CA ARG A 190 0.69 -12.05 7.16
C ARG A 190 0.75 -10.60 6.71
N ALA A 191 -0.33 -9.85 6.86
CA ALA A 191 -0.35 -8.43 6.50
C ALA A 191 0.69 -7.64 7.30
N TRP A 192 0.75 -7.84 8.61
CA TRP A 192 1.73 -7.18 9.46
C TRP A 192 3.17 -7.64 9.18
N GLN A 193 3.37 -8.92 8.86
CA GLN A 193 4.67 -9.43 8.42
C GLN A 193 5.13 -8.78 7.10
N ILE A 194 4.22 -8.59 6.14
CA ILE A 194 4.54 -7.88 4.90
C ILE A 194 4.96 -6.45 5.22
N ILE A 195 4.23 -5.72 6.04
CA ILE A 195 4.58 -4.36 6.42
C ILE A 195 5.94 -4.34 7.13
N ALA A 196 6.16 -5.25 8.09
CA ALA A 196 7.44 -5.38 8.81
C ALA A 196 8.62 -5.72 7.89
N SER A 197 8.39 -6.32 6.73
CA SER A 197 9.44 -6.62 5.74
C SER A 197 9.85 -5.43 4.86
N LEU A 198 9.10 -4.32 4.90
CA LEU A 198 9.37 -3.13 4.10
C LEU A 198 10.50 -2.30 4.73
N SER A 199 11.76 -2.70 4.52
CA SER A 199 12.92 -2.10 5.20
C SER A 199 13.14 -0.61 4.93
N GLY A 200 12.57 -0.08 3.86
CA GLY A 200 12.67 1.34 3.52
C GLY A 200 11.58 2.23 4.12
N LEU A 201 10.58 1.63 4.77
CA LEU A 201 9.42 2.36 5.25
C LEU A 201 9.80 3.34 6.38
N ARG A 202 9.38 4.59 6.25
CA ARG A 202 9.61 5.66 7.22
C ARG A 202 8.33 6.11 7.91
N GLU A 203 7.25 6.13 7.14
CA GLU A 203 5.95 6.58 7.61
C GLU A 203 4.89 5.53 7.30
N LEU A 204 4.13 5.16 8.30
CA LEU A 204 3.05 4.20 8.20
C LEU A 204 1.80 4.76 8.87
N TYR A 205 0.71 4.79 8.11
CA TYR A 205 -0.61 5.17 8.61
C TYR A 205 -1.59 4.05 8.33
N VAL A 206 -2.16 3.50 9.38
CA VAL A 206 -3.15 2.43 9.26
C VAL A 206 -4.44 2.84 9.96
N VAL A 207 -5.55 2.74 9.26
CA VAL A 207 -6.88 3.00 9.82
C VAL A 207 -7.69 1.71 9.78
N LEU A 208 -8.06 1.21 10.97
CA LEU A 208 -8.94 0.06 11.12
C LEU A 208 -10.39 0.54 11.24
N ILE A 209 -11.28 -0.04 10.45
CA ILE A 209 -12.67 0.38 10.38
C ILE A 209 -13.59 -0.83 10.56
N ASP A 210 -14.51 -0.75 11.49
CA ASP A 210 -15.68 -1.63 11.59
C ASP A 210 -16.95 -0.79 11.49
N SER A 211 -17.42 -0.57 10.27
CA SER A 211 -18.59 0.28 10.01
C SER A 211 -19.87 -0.22 10.65
N ALA A 212 -19.98 -1.51 10.90
CA ALA A 212 -21.18 -2.14 11.46
C ALA A 212 -21.10 -2.35 12.99
N ARG A 213 -19.96 -2.04 13.60
CA ARG A 213 -19.67 -2.25 15.04
C ARG A 213 -19.94 -3.68 15.53
N LEU A 214 -19.84 -4.65 14.63
CA LEU A 214 -20.19 -6.04 14.93
C LEU A 214 -19.20 -6.73 15.87
N TRP A 215 -17.99 -6.21 15.96
CA TRP A 215 -16.88 -6.85 16.64
C TRP A 215 -16.42 -6.11 17.89
N GLU A 216 -17.04 -5.02 18.28
CA GLU A 216 -16.58 -4.13 19.34
C GLU A 216 -16.30 -4.87 20.65
N GLU A 217 -17.28 -5.58 21.21
CA GLU A 217 -17.14 -6.30 22.46
C GLU A 217 -16.00 -7.35 22.43
N LYS A 218 -15.89 -8.05 21.29
CA LYS A 218 -14.87 -9.09 21.11
C LYS A 218 -13.49 -8.49 20.86
N TRP A 219 -13.44 -7.39 20.11
CA TRP A 219 -12.21 -6.64 19.91
C TRP A 219 -11.63 -6.20 21.24
N LEU A 220 -12.41 -5.55 22.08
CA LEU A 220 -11.95 -5.04 23.39
C LEU A 220 -11.43 -6.15 24.31
N ARG A 221 -11.95 -7.36 24.19
CA ARG A 221 -11.44 -8.53 24.95
C ARG A 221 -10.12 -9.10 24.41
N LEU A 222 -9.89 -9.01 23.09
CA LEU A 222 -8.76 -9.61 22.39
C LEU A 222 -7.74 -8.57 21.92
N GLU A 223 -7.90 -7.33 22.29
CA GLU A 223 -7.14 -6.19 21.75
C GLU A 223 -5.64 -6.37 21.88
N GLU A 224 -5.18 -6.84 23.04
CA GLU A 224 -3.78 -7.11 23.27
C GLU A 224 -3.24 -8.22 22.35
N GLU A 225 -4.00 -9.30 22.16
CA GLU A 225 -3.64 -10.42 21.26
C GLU A 225 -3.66 -9.97 19.80
N LEU A 226 -4.67 -9.19 19.41
CA LEU A 226 -4.80 -8.65 18.07
C LEU A 226 -3.64 -7.72 17.69
N LEU A 227 -3.10 -6.98 18.65
CA LEU A 227 -2.01 -6.04 18.43
C LEU A 227 -0.61 -6.67 18.52
N GLN A 228 -0.48 -7.95 18.93
CA GLN A 228 0.83 -8.61 18.97
C GLN A 228 1.58 -8.60 17.62
N PRO A 229 0.95 -8.92 16.46
CA PRO A 229 1.64 -8.86 15.18
C PRO A 229 2.05 -7.42 14.77
N VAL A 230 1.35 -6.40 15.27
CA VAL A 230 1.66 -4.99 15.00
C VAL A 230 3.01 -4.61 15.61
N LYS A 231 3.34 -5.15 16.78
CA LYS A 231 4.61 -4.91 17.47
C LYS A 231 5.85 -5.34 16.68
N LEU A 232 5.69 -6.19 15.65
CA LEU A 232 6.76 -6.59 14.75
C LEU A 232 7.18 -5.48 13.77
N VAL A 233 6.38 -4.44 13.63
CA VAL A 233 6.65 -3.33 12.73
C VAL A 233 7.49 -2.28 13.45
N ILE A 234 8.79 -2.32 13.25
CA ILE A 234 9.79 -1.48 13.95
C ILE A 234 10.50 -0.48 13.03
N GLN A 235 10.42 -0.66 11.69
CA GLN A 235 11.16 0.16 10.72
C GLN A 235 10.66 1.61 10.60
N PRO A 236 9.33 1.90 10.60
CA PRO A 236 8.87 3.26 10.44
C PRO A 236 9.32 4.16 11.59
N GLN A 237 9.83 5.35 11.26
CA GLN A 237 10.11 6.39 12.26
C GLN A 237 8.82 7.00 12.81
N TRP A 238 7.78 7.01 11.95
CA TRP A 238 6.45 7.45 12.28
C TRP A 238 5.45 6.36 11.94
N PHE A 239 4.77 5.83 12.95
CA PHE A 239 3.74 4.83 12.77
C PHE A 239 2.50 5.21 13.57
N GLU A 240 1.40 5.45 12.88
CA GLU A 240 0.09 5.73 13.47
C GLU A 240 -0.90 4.62 13.10
N LEU A 241 -1.56 4.07 14.14
CA LEU A 241 -2.60 3.07 13.99
C LEU A 241 -3.89 3.59 14.64
N SER A 242 -4.86 3.96 13.80
CA SER A 242 -6.19 4.31 14.27
C SER A 242 -7.01 3.05 14.53
N LEU A 243 -7.41 2.88 15.78
CA LEU A 243 -8.20 1.75 16.25
C LEU A 243 -9.67 1.88 15.81
N PRO A 244 -10.41 0.78 15.71
CA PRO A 244 -11.76 0.81 15.13
C PRO A 244 -12.83 1.37 16.06
N TYR A 245 -12.55 1.49 17.36
CA TYR A 245 -13.56 1.89 18.36
C TYR A 245 -13.03 2.96 19.32
N SER A 246 -13.90 3.86 19.72
CA SER A 246 -13.58 4.91 20.72
C SER A 246 -13.28 4.36 22.11
N ALA A 247 -13.80 3.17 22.43
CA ALA A 247 -13.54 2.47 23.68
C ALA A 247 -12.21 1.71 23.70
N SER A 248 -11.50 1.61 22.56
CA SER A 248 -10.21 0.94 22.47
C SER A 248 -9.15 1.58 23.37
N ASN A 249 -8.26 0.75 23.89
CA ASN A 249 -7.18 1.21 24.76
C ASN A 249 -5.98 1.71 23.91
N VAL A 250 -5.75 3.01 23.92
CA VAL A 250 -4.66 3.66 23.21
C VAL A 250 -3.34 3.70 23.99
N GLU A 251 -3.36 3.27 25.26
CA GLU A 251 -2.18 3.26 26.14
C GLU A 251 -1.49 1.89 26.19
N LEU A 252 -1.88 0.96 25.31
CA LEU A 252 -1.24 -0.34 25.24
C LEU A 252 0.24 -0.21 24.89
N ASP A 253 1.07 -0.93 25.61
CA ASP A 253 2.51 -0.99 25.33
C ASP A 253 2.78 -1.68 24.00
N MET A 254 3.33 -0.93 23.06
CA MET A 254 3.71 -1.43 21.72
C MET A 254 5.17 -1.91 21.66
N GLY A 255 5.85 -2.00 22.80
CA GLY A 255 7.24 -2.50 22.90
C GLY A 255 8.22 -1.60 22.14
N VAL A 256 9.03 -2.20 21.28
CA VAL A 256 10.05 -1.48 20.47
C VAL A 256 9.49 -0.82 19.20
N SER A 257 8.22 -1.03 18.91
CA SER A 257 7.56 -0.41 17.76
C SER A 257 7.33 1.08 18.02
N SER A 258 7.53 1.92 17.00
CA SER A 258 7.18 3.34 17.04
C SER A 258 5.66 3.59 16.92
N CYS A 259 4.84 2.54 16.99
CA CYS A 259 3.40 2.60 16.81
C CYS A 259 2.73 3.48 17.85
N ARG A 260 2.02 4.49 17.40
CA ARG A 260 1.12 5.33 18.19
C ARG A 260 -0.31 4.91 17.91
N LEU A 261 -1.01 4.49 18.96
CA LEU A 261 -2.42 4.13 18.85
C LEU A 261 -3.27 5.40 18.94
N SER A 262 -4.26 5.53 18.07
CA SER A 262 -5.21 6.64 18.08
C SER A 262 -6.65 6.11 18.03
N LYS A 263 -7.57 6.90 18.56
CA LYS A 263 -9.01 6.61 18.45
C LYS A 263 -9.52 6.97 17.06
N PRO A 264 -10.63 6.36 16.61
CA PRO A 264 -11.26 6.75 15.35
C PRO A 264 -11.64 8.24 15.39
N ALA A 265 -11.46 8.94 14.28
CA ALA A 265 -11.95 10.30 14.16
C ALA A 265 -13.48 10.33 14.37
N GLU A 266 -13.97 11.23 15.19
CA GLU A 266 -15.41 11.44 15.31
C GLU A 266 -15.97 11.87 13.94
N PRO A 267 -17.13 11.30 13.52
CA PRO A 267 -17.78 11.79 12.35
C PRO A 267 -18.10 13.27 12.57
N LYS A 268 -17.64 14.13 11.67
CA LYS A 268 -18.05 15.54 11.67
C LYS A 268 -19.59 15.53 11.66
N GLY A 269 -20.20 15.94 12.76
CA GLY A 269 -21.64 16.15 12.78
C GLY A 269 -21.97 17.11 11.63
N ASP A 270 -22.90 16.71 10.77
CA ASP A 270 -23.50 17.62 9.83
C ASP A 270 -24.05 18.77 10.67
N GLY A 271 -23.32 19.89 10.64
CA GLY A 271 -23.74 21.09 11.35
C GLY A 271 -25.12 21.46 10.83
N ASP A 272 -26.02 21.45 11.76
CA ASP A 272 -27.38 22.01 11.66
C ASP A 272 -27.23 23.42 11.06
N GLU A 273 -27.40 23.52 9.74
CA GLU A 273 -27.61 24.80 9.09
C GLU A 273 -29.09 25.17 9.36
N GLY A 274 -29.31 25.86 10.48
CA GLY A 274 -30.55 26.59 10.78
C GLY A 274 -30.68 27.85 9.96
#